data_365b031ab87fa8f48b34fdcbf2ae3472
#
_entry.id   365b031ab87fa8f48b34fdcbf2ae3472
#
_cell.length_a   1.000
_cell.length_b   1.000
_cell.length_c   1.000
_cell.angle_alpha   90.00
_cell.angle_beta   90.00
_cell.angle_gamma   90.00
#
_symmetry.space_group_name_H-M   'P 1'
#
loop_
_entity.id
_entity.type
_entity.pdbx_description
1 polymer ?
#
loop_
_entity_poly.entity_id
_entity_poly.type
_entity_poly.pdbx_seq_one_letter_code
_entity_poly.pdbx_strand_id
1 'polypeptide(L)' 'MKTEITIKELEEAMNAVLKQARKMEESDEPEERRYGFGMESALTALAIYLDL' A
#
# COMPACT_ATOMS: atom_id res chain seq x y z
N MET A 1 -17.04 11.10 -3.06
CA MET A 1 -15.87 10.53 -3.75
C MET A 1 -15.36 11.52 -4.80
N LYS A 2 -14.05 11.68 -4.91
CA LYS A 2 -13.45 12.52 -5.95
C LYS A 2 -13.59 11.87 -7.31
N THR A 3 -13.90 12.66 -8.32
CA THR A 3 -13.94 12.19 -9.70
C THR A 3 -12.59 12.33 -10.39
N GLU A 4 -11.68 13.13 -9.81
CA GLU A 4 -10.35 13.32 -10.35
C GLU A 4 -9.32 13.21 -9.22
N ILE A 5 -8.20 12.57 -9.50
CA ILE A 5 -7.11 12.37 -8.55
C ILE A 5 -5.81 12.79 -9.23
N THR A 6 -5.02 13.63 -8.57
CA THR A 6 -3.69 13.97 -9.07
C THR A 6 -2.71 12.83 -8.76
N ILE A 7 -1.61 12.78 -9.51
CA ILE A 7 -0.56 11.79 -9.25
C ILE A 7 -0.02 11.94 -7.83
N LYS A 8 0.15 13.18 -7.36
CA LYS A 8 0.61 13.43 -6.01
C LYS A 8 -0.33 12.87 -4.95
N GLU A 9 -1.64 13.08 -5.13
CA GLU A 9 -2.63 12.54 -4.21
C GLU A 9 -2.60 11.00 -4.20
N LEU A 10 -2.43 10.40 -5.36
CA LEU A 10 -2.34 8.94 -5.48
C LEU A 10 -1.10 8.42 -4.76
N GLU A 11 0.05 9.06 -4.96
CA GLU A 11 1.28 8.66 -4.29
C GLU A 11 1.17 8.79 -2.77
N GLU A 12 0.55 9.87 -2.29
CA GLU A 12 0.33 10.06 -0.86
C GLU A 12 -0.56 8.95 -0.27
N ALA A 13 -1.63 8.59 -0.99
CA ALA A 13 -2.52 7.52 -0.56
C ALA A 13 -1.79 6.19 -0.53
N MET A 14 -1.01 5.88 -1.56
CA MET A 14 -0.23 4.64 -1.62
C MET A 14 0.79 4.57 -0.50
N ASN A 15 1.45 5.69 -0.20
CA ASN A 15 2.41 5.74 0.91
C ASN A 15 1.75 5.54 2.27
N ALA A 16 0.54 6.05 2.45
CA ALA A 16 -0.20 5.84 3.69
C ALA A 16 -0.53 4.36 3.89
N VAL A 17 -0.96 3.70 2.82
CA VAL A 17 -1.25 2.25 2.88
C VAL A 17 0.03 1.46 3.10
N LEU A 18 1.14 1.87 2.48
CA LEU A 18 2.43 1.20 2.65
C LEU A 18 2.90 1.27 4.11
N LYS A 19 2.75 2.42 4.77
CA LYS A 19 3.10 2.55 6.17
C LYS A 19 2.31 1.59 7.04
N GLN A 20 1.02 1.46 6.74
CA GLN A 20 0.16 0.54 7.46
C GLN A 20 0.56 -0.91 7.22
N ALA A 21 0.87 -1.25 5.97
CA ALA A 21 1.34 -2.59 5.61
C ALA A 21 2.61 -2.96 6.38
N ARG A 22 3.58 -2.05 6.44
CA ARG A 22 4.83 -2.29 7.16
C ARG A 22 4.63 -2.46 8.64
N LYS A 23 3.69 -1.72 9.21
CA LYS A 23 3.33 -1.87 10.61
C LYS A 23 2.78 -3.26 10.88
N MET A 24 1.97 -3.78 9.98
CA MET A 24 1.42 -5.12 10.10
C MET A 24 2.50 -6.20 9.90
N GLU A 25 3.48 -5.95 9.05
CA GLU A 25 4.60 -6.86 8.84
C GLU A 25 5.46 -7.04 10.09
N GLU A 26 5.42 -6.07 11.00
CA GLU A 26 6.15 -6.11 12.27
C GLU A 26 5.35 -6.79 13.38
N SER A 27 4.14 -7.23 13.11
CA SER A 27 3.28 -7.86 14.11
C SER A 27 3.84 -9.20 14.57
N ASP A 28 3.55 -9.55 15.82
CA ASP A 28 3.89 -10.85 16.37
C ASP A 28 2.98 -11.96 15.82
N GLU A 29 1.85 -11.59 15.26
CA GLU A 29 0.90 -12.57 14.72
C GLU A 29 1.20 -12.89 13.25
N PRO A 30 1.42 -14.20 12.92
CA PRO A 30 1.76 -14.59 11.56
C PRO A 30 0.74 -14.19 10.50
N GLU A 31 -0.53 -14.25 10.82
CA GLU A 31 -1.59 -13.90 9.87
C GLU A 31 -1.55 -12.41 9.54
N GLU A 32 -1.32 -11.58 10.54
CA GLU A 32 -1.23 -10.14 10.35
C GLU A 32 0.00 -9.78 9.51
N ARG A 33 1.14 -10.45 9.76
CA ARG A 33 2.34 -10.26 8.93
C ARG A 33 2.08 -10.60 7.48
N ARG A 34 1.42 -11.71 7.22
CA ARG A 34 1.08 -12.14 5.86
C ARG A 34 0.18 -11.13 5.17
N TYR A 35 -0.78 -10.61 5.91
CA TYR A 35 -1.69 -9.59 5.38
C TYR A 35 -0.90 -8.34 4.97
N GLY A 36 0.02 -7.90 5.82
CA GLY A 36 0.89 -6.76 5.51
C GLY A 36 1.74 -6.98 4.26
N PHE A 37 2.35 -8.15 4.13
CA PHE A 37 3.13 -8.49 2.95
C PHE A 37 2.26 -8.51 1.68
N GLY A 38 1.03 -9.02 1.78
CA GLY A 38 0.09 -9.00 0.67
C GLY A 38 -0.28 -7.59 0.25
N MET A 39 -0.51 -6.71 1.21
CA MET A 39 -0.80 -5.29 0.95
C MET A 39 0.37 -4.62 0.23
N GLU A 40 1.59 -4.85 0.70
CA GLU A 40 2.78 -4.27 0.08
C GLU A 40 2.97 -4.79 -1.34
N SER A 41 2.76 -6.09 -1.54
CA SER A 41 2.85 -6.70 -2.88
C SER A 41 1.83 -6.08 -3.83
N ALA A 42 0.60 -5.86 -3.36
CA ALA A 42 -0.43 -5.22 -4.17
C ALA A 42 -0.06 -3.79 -4.54
N LEU A 43 0.50 -3.05 -3.59
CA LEU A 43 0.94 -1.67 -3.85
C LEU A 43 2.07 -1.64 -4.88
N THR A 44 3.01 -2.57 -4.78
CA THR A 44 4.11 -2.69 -5.73
C THR A 44 3.59 -2.97 -7.13
N ALA A 45 2.66 -3.91 -7.24
CA ALA A 45 2.03 -4.23 -8.53
C ALA A 45 1.29 -3.01 -9.09
N LEU A 46 0.55 -2.31 -8.24
CA LEU A 46 -0.19 -1.13 -8.67
C LEU A 46 0.74 -0.03 -9.18
N ALA A 47 1.86 0.19 -8.49
CA ALA A 47 2.85 1.17 -8.90
C ALA A 47 3.44 0.84 -10.28
N ILE A 48 3.71 -0.45 -10.53
CA ILE A 48 4.21 -0.91 -11.82
C ILE A 48 3.19 -0.61 -12.92
N TYR A 49 1.92 -0.96 -12.70
CA TYR A 49 0.88 -0.71 -13.69
C TYR A 49 0.66 0.78 -13.96
N LEU A 50 0.83 1.62 -12.97
CA LEU A 50 0.66 3.07 -13.09
C LEU A 50 1.94 3.78 -13.52
N ASP A 51 3.04 3.06 -13.63
CA ASP A 51 4.35 3.60 -13.99
C ASP A 51 4.81 4.69 -13.02
N LEU A 52 4.64 4.43 -11.76
CA LEU A 52 5.05 5.36 -10.70
C LEU A 52 6.41 4.99 -10.08
#